data_f8f003988d46cddcb4af2e49c2dd7eda
#
_entry.id   f8f003988d46cddcb4af2e49c2dd7eda
#
_cell.length_a   1.000
_cell.length_b   1.000
_cell.length_c   1.000
_cell.angle_alpha   90.00
_cell.angle_beta   90.00
_cell.angle_gamma   90.00
#
_symmetry.space_group_name_H-M   'P 1'
#
loop_
_entity.id
_entity.type
_entity.pdbx_description
1 polymer ?
#
loop_
_entity_poly.entity_id
_entity_poly.type
_entity_poly.pdbx_seq_one_letter_code
_entity_poly.pdbx_strand_id
1 'polypeptide(L)'
;MIPAVRPSGFLPPGIHPALWTEFEQHYDHTPRRHELLAGLAAALAELRAAGCSQIFVGGSFLTPKPDPNDIDCCFDYAHDLDWPRLAAADLLSTANDCAAQRARYGCEFHFANMAIDQFGPIQATITFLEFYQRNADGEPVGVVVLALGSLS
;
A
#
# COMPACT_ATOMS: atom_id res chain seq x y z
N MET A 1 -0.70 -15.51 6.69
CA MET A 1 -1.74 -15.99 5.75
C MET A 1 -2.78 -14.90 5.54
N ILE A 2 -3.12 -14.63 4.28
CA ILE A 2 -4.18 -13.66 3.97
C ILE A 2 -5.53 -14.33 4.21
N PRO A 3 -6.37 -13.79 5.11
CA PRO A 3 -7.67 -14.39 5.39
C PRO A 3 -8.65 -14.17 4.23
N ALA A 4 -9.73 -14.95 4.23
CA ALA A 4 -10.83 -14.74 3.31
C ALA A 4 -11.51 -13.39 3.57
N VAL A 5 -11.99 -12.75 2.51
CA VAL A 5 -12.77 -11.53 2.66
C VAL A 5 -14.11 -11.81 3.35
N ARG A 6 -14.60 -10.80 4.05
CA ARG A 6 -15.93 -10.83 4.67
C ARG A 6 -17.01 -10.63 3.59
N PRO A 7 -18.28 -10.83 3.89
CA PRO A 7 -19.37 -10.56 2.94
C PRO A 7 -19.36 -9.14 2.36
N SER A 8 -18.78 -8.18 3.09
CA SER A 8 -18.58 -6.81 2.61
C SER A 8 -17.56 -6.69 1.46
N GLY A 9 -16.77 -7.72 1.19
CA GLY A 9 -15.68 -7.70 0.23
C GLY A 9 -14.34 -7.25 0.80
N PHE A 10 -14.29 -6.83 2.06
CA PHE A 10 -13.07 -6.38 2.73
C PHE A 10 -12.49 -7.48 3.62
N LEU A 11 -11.18 -7.42 3.85
CA LEU A 11 -10.52 -8.30 4.83
C LEU A 11 -11.04 -8.01 6.24
N PRO A 12 -11.06 -9.03 7.11
CA PRO A 12 -11.36 -8.79 8.53
C PRO A 12 -10.42 -7.73 9.11
N PRO A 13 -10.88 -6.92 10.07
CA PRO A 13 -10.04 -5.92 10.70
C PRO A 13 -8.73 -6.51 11.23
N GLY A 14 -7.65 -5.74 11.17
CA GLY A 14 -6.34 -6.11 11.65
C GLY A 14 -5.25 -5.93 10.58
N ILE A 15 -4.02 -6.18 10.99
CA ILE A 15 -2.85 -6.14 10.12
C ILE A 15 -2.45 -7.59 9.85
N HIS A 16 -2.61 -8.04 8.61
CA HIS A 16 -2.42 -9.43 8.22
C HIS A 16 -1.06 -9.61 7.55
N PRO A 17 -0.11 -10.30 8.15
CA PRO A 17 1.19 -10.51 7.53
C PRO A 17 1.09 -11.51 6.37
N ALA A 18 1.86 -11.24 5.32
CA ALA A 18 2.00 -12.12 4.18
C ALA A 18 3.41 -12.03 3.59
N LEU A 19 3.85 -13.10 2.97
CA LEU A 19 5.04 -13.08 2.12
C LEU A 19 4.66 -12.58 0.73
N TRP A 20 5.63 -12.04 0.00
CA TRP A 20 5.39 -11.55 -1.34
C TRP A 20 4.78 -12.61 -2.26
N THR A 21 5.32 -13.82 -2.23
CA THR A 21 4.81 -14.91 -3.08
C THR A 21 3.36 -15.25 -2.77
N GLU A 22 2.96 -15.26 -1.50
CA GLU A 22 1.58 -15.47 -1.08
C GLU A 22 0.68 -14.33 -1.59
N PHE A 23 1.12 -13.10 -1.42
CA PHE A 23 0.40 -11.91 -1.85
C PHE A 23 0.16 -11.92 -3.37
N GLU A 24 1.22 -12.15 -4.13
CA GLU A 24 1.16 -12.22 -5.58
C GLU A 24 0.18 -13.30 -6.04
N GLN A 25 0.31 -14.52 -5.53
CA GLN A 25 -0.58 -15.62 -5.89
C GLN A 25 -2.03 -15.34 -5.52
N HIS A 26 -2.26 -14.70 -4.40
CA HIS A 26 -3.62 -14.42 -3.91
C HIS A 26 -4.35 -13.39 -4.78
N TYR A 27 -3.63 -12.38 -5.27
CA TYR A 27 -4.24 -11.23 -5.95
C TYR A 27 -4.06 -11.19 -7.46
N ASP A 28 -3.25 -12.08 -8.04
CA ASP A 28 -2.97 -12.11 -9.50
C ASP A 28 -4.00 -12.95 -10.25
N HIS A 29 -5.23 -12.43 -10.36
CA HIS A 29 -6.30 -13.18 -11.02
C HIS A 29 -6.98 -12.41 -12.17
N THR A 30 -6.45 -11.27 -12.60
CA THR A 30 -6.87 -10.55 -13.81
C THR A 30 -5.66 -9.93 -14.49
N PRO A 31 -5.71 -9.62 -15.80
CA PRO A 31 -4.61 -8.93 -16.48
C PRO A 31 -4.25 -7.58 -15.82
N ARG A 32 -5.25 -6.82 -15.37
CA ARG A 32 -5.01 -5.55 -14.71
C ARG A 32 -4.26 -5.73 -13.38
N ARG A 33 -4.65 -6.73 -12.60
CA ARG A 33 -3.96 -7.05 -11.35
C ARG A 33 -2.53 -7.52 -11.58
N HIS A 34 -2.32 -8.31 -12.61
CA HIS A 34 -0.98 -8.75 -13.00
C HIS A 34 -0.07 -7.55 -13.30
N GLU A 35 -0.56 -6.60 -14.08
CA GLU A 35 0.16 -5.37 -14.41
C GLU A 35 0.50 -4.56 -13.16
N LEU A 36 -0.48 -4.38 -12.26
CA LEU A 36 -0.27 -3.63 -11.02
C LEU A 36 0.72 -4.33 -10.09
N LEU A 37 0.68 -5.66 -10.00
CA LEU A 37 1.63 -6.42 -9.18
C LEU A 37 3.05 -6.31 -9.71
N ALA A 38 3.24 -6.28 -11.03
CA ALA A 38 4.56 -6.05 -11.62
C ALA A 38 5.11 -4.66 -11.25
N GLY A 39 4.26 -3.64 -11.29
CA GLY A 39 4.62 -2.29 -10.84
C GLY A 39 4.96 -2.24 -9.37
N LEU A 40 4.17 -2.90 -8.54
CA LEU A 40 4.43 -2.99 -7.11
C LEU A 40 5.77 -3.67 -6.83
N ALA A 41 6.05 -4.79 -7.49
CA ALA A 41 7.33 -5.50 -7.33
C ALA A 41 8.53 -4.59 -7.62
N ALA A 42 8.45 -3.77 -8.67
CA ALA A 42 9.51 -2.81 -9.00
C ALA A 42 9.68 -1.75 -7.91
N ALA A 43 8.58 -1.23 -7.37
CA ALA A 43 8.62 -0.25 -6.28
C ALA A 43 9.20 -0.86 -4.99
N LEU A 44 8.81 -2.08 -4.66
CA LEU A 44 9.29 -2.78 -3.46
C LEU A 44 10.80 -3.05 -3.52
N ALA A 45 11.34 -3.33 -4.70
CA ALA A 45 12.79 -3.51 -4.88
C ALA A 45 13.54 -2.22 -4.54
N GLU A 46 13.02 -1.06 -4.95
CA GLU A 46 13.60 0.23 -4.61
C GLU A 46 13.49 0.55 -3.11
N LEU A 47 12.33 0.28 -2.53
CA LEU A 47 12.13 0.50 -1.09
C LEU A 47 13.04 -0.38 -0.26
N ARG A 48 13.19 -1.65 -0.62
CA ARG A 48 14.10 -2.58 0.06
C ARG A 48 15.54 -2.08 -0.03
N ALA A 49 15.98 -1.68 -1.22
CA ALA A 49 17.33 -1.16 -1.42
C ALA A 49 17.59 0.13 -0.63
N ALA A 50 16.53 0.92 -0.39
CA ALA A 50 16.61 2.14 0.41
C ALA A 50 16.60 1.88 1.92
N GLY A 51 16.49 0.63 2.36
CA GLY A 51 16.50 0.26 3.77
C GLY A 51 15.12 0.07 4.41
N CYS A 52 14.05 0.13 3.62
CA CYS A 52 12.70 -0.13 4.13
C CYS A 52 12.54 -1.63 4.41
N SER A 53 11.98 -1.99 5.56
CA SER A 53 11.83 -3.38 5.98
C SER A 53 10.47 -3.98 5.68
N GLN A 54 9.44 -3.16 5.59
CA GLN A 54 8.07 -3.62 5.34
C GLN A 54 7.21 -2.52 4.77
N ILE A 55 6.14 -2.91 4.08
CA ILE A 55 5.07 -2.00 3.63
C ILE A 55 3.71 -2.54 4.04
N PHE A 56 2.74 -1.64 4.09
CA PHE A 56 1.33 -1.98 4.26
C PHE A 56 0.59 -1.73 2.96
N VAL A 57 -0.32 -2.64 2.62
CA VAL A 57 -1.21 -2.49 1.47
C VAL A 57 -2.64 -2.40 1.98
N GLY A 58 -3.38 -1.43 1.46
CA GLY A 58 -4.80 -1.23 1.78
C GLY A 58 -5.63 -0.96 0.55
N GLY A 59 -6.85 -0.48 0.77
CA GLY A 59 -7.72 -0.03 -0.30
C GLY A 59 -8.37 -1.12 -1.13
N SER A 60 -8.88 -0.73 -2.30
CA SER A 60 -9.69 -1.60 -3.15
C SER A 60 -8.94 -2.77 -3.77
N PHE A 61 -7.60 -2.71 -3.82
CA PHE A 61 -6.80 -3.83 -4.33
C PHE A 61 -6.98 -5.10 -3.50
N LEU A 62 -7.25 -4.96 -2.20
CA LEU A 62 -7.47 -6.11 -1.30
C LEU A 62 -8.89 -6.68 -1.39
N THR A 63 -9.76 -6.09 -2.20
CA THR A 63 -11.13 -6.56 -2.44
C THR A 63 -11.20 -7.42 -3.71
N PRO A 64 -12.32 -8.12 -3.96
CA PRO A 64 -12.49 -8.90 -5.18
C PRO A 64 -12.66 -8.08 -6.47
N LYS A 65 -12.59 -6.75 -6.42
CA LYS A 65 -12.71 -5.89 -7.59
C LYS A 65 -11.77 -6.36 -8.71
N PRO A 66 -12.29 -6.70 -9.92
CA PRO A 66 -11.43 -7.28 -10.97
C PRO A 66 -10.41 -6.31 -11.54
N ASP A 67 -10.76 -5.04 -11.69
CA ASP A 67 -9.91 -4.04 -12.32
C ASP A 67 -9.70 -2.83 -11.39
N PRO A 68 -8.93 -2.97 -10.30
CA PRO A 68 -8.60 -1.82 -9.45
C PRO A 68 -7.77 -0.80 -10.23
N ASN A 69 -7.93 0.49 -9.89
CA ASN A 69 -7.20 1.56 -10.57
C ASN A 69 -5.73 1.60 -10.18
N ASP A 70 -5.43 1.29 -8.93
CA ASP A 70 -4.10 1.39 -8.35
C ASP A 70 -3.98 0.47 -7.12
N ILE A 71 -2.78 0.46 -6.53
CA ILE A 71 -2.54 -0.20 -5.24
C ILE A 71 -2.17 0.89 -4.23
N ASP A 72 -2.94 0.98 -3.16
CA ASP A 72 -2.69 1.92 -2.07
C ASP A 72 -1.72 1.31 -1.06
N CYS A 73 -0.57 1.95 -0.87
CA CYS A 73 0.49 1.47 -0.02
C CYS A 73 0.96 2.55 0.95
N CYS A 74 1.51 2.12 2.07
CA CYS A 74 2.25 3.02 2.95
C CYS A 74 3.41 2.27 3.62
N PHE A 75 4.43 3.04 4.03
CA PHE A 75 5.59 2.53 4.74
C PHE A 75 6.00 3.52 5.83
N ASP A 76 6.69 3.03 6.84
CA ASP A 76 7.08 3.87 7.97
C ASP A 76 8.19 4.83 7.57
N TYR A 77 8.02 6.11 7.95
CA TYR A 77 9.11 7.06 7.91
C TYR A 77 10.22 6.62 8.87
N ALA A 78 11.45 6.64 8.41
CA ALA A 78 12.63 6.46 9.23
C ALA A 78 13.74 7.37 8.70
N HIS A 79 14.44 8.06 9.60
CA HIS A 79 15.43 9.06 9.20
C HIS A 79 16.66 8.46 8.50
N ASP A 80 16.91 7.18 8.67
CA ASP A 80 18.05 6.45 8.10
C ASP A 80 17.76 5.77 6.75
N LEU A 81 16.59 6.01 6.16
CA LEU A 81 16.30 5.56 4.79
C LEU A 81 17.20 6.28 3.79
N ASP A 82 17.47 5.62 2.67
CA ASP A 82 18.21 6.22 1.55
C ASP A 82 17.29 7.20 0.80
N TRP A 83 17.17 8.42 1.29
CA TRP A 83 16.29 9.44 0.75
C TRP A 83 16.59 9.82 -0.70
N PRO A 84 17.86 10.01 -1.10
CA PRO A 84 18.17 10.28 -2.52
C PRO A 84 17.69 9.17 -3.45
N ARG A 85 17.80 7.91 -3.03
CA ARG A 85 17.32 6.77 -3.81
C ARG A 85 15.79 6.79 -3.94
N LEU A 86 15.09 7.02 -2.86
CA LEU A 86 13.61 7.11 -2.88
C LEU A 86 13.13 8.26 -3.76
N ALA A 87 13.79 9.40 -3.70
CA ALA A 87 13.45 10.54 -4.55
C ALA A 87 13.69 10.23 -6.03
N ALA A 88 14.82 9.63 -6.37
CA ALA A 88 15.14 9.25 -7.76
C ALA A 88 14.17 8.17 -8.30
N ALA A 89 13.61 7.36 -7.44
CA ALA A 89 12.62 6.34 -7.78
C ALA A 89 11.17 6.85 -7.79
N ASP A 90 10.94 8.15 -7.61
CA ASP A 90 9.61 8.79 -7.53
C ASP A 90 8.76 8.33 -6.34
N LEU A 91 9.34 7.68 -5.35
CA LEU A 91 8.59 7.12 -4.23
C LEU A 91 8.26 8.14 -3.13
N LEU A 92 8.74 9.37 -3.26
CA LEU A 92 8.41 10.49 -2.38
C LEU A 92 7.47 11.51 -3.04
N SER A 93 7.16 11.34 -4.31
CA SER A 93 6.37 12.32 -5.07
C SER A 93 4.87 12.11 -4.85
N THR A 94 4.27 12.97 -4.04
CA THR A 94 2.82 12.97 -3.80
C THR A 94 2.08 14.07 -4.56
N ALA A 95 2.80 14.88 -5.36
CA ALA A 95 2.21 15.95 -6.15
C ALA A 95 1.20 15.42 -7.17
N ASN A 96 0.15 16.20 -7.43
CA ASN A 96 -0.91 15.85 -8.38
C ASN A 96 -1.52 14.46 -8.07
N ASP A 97 -1.84 14.22 -6.82
CA ASP A 97 -2.46 12.97 -6.38
C ASP A 97 -1.59 11.76 -6.71
N CYS A 98 -0.30 11.83 -6.38
CA CYS A 98 0.70 10.79 -6.62
C CYS A 98 0.86 10.40 -8.10
N ALA A 99 0.68 11.35 -9.01
CA ALA A 99 0.68 11.08 -10.46
C ALA A 99 1.95 10.37 -10.95
N ALA A 100 3.14 10.77 -10.46
CA ALA A 100 4.40 10.16 -10.87
C ALA A 100 4.52 8.71 -10.39
N GLN A 101 4.10 8.43 -9.16
CA GLN A 101 4.08 7.08 -8.60
C GLN A 101 3.12 6.17 -9.38
N ARG A 102 1.92 6.67 -9.67
CA ARG A 102 0.92 5.90 -10.43
C ARG A 102 1.38 5.63 -11.85
N ALA A 103 1.97 6.63 -12.52
CA ALA A 103 2.48 6.45 -13.87
C ALA A 103 3.61 5.42 -13.94
N ARG A 104 4.48 5.39 -12.94
CA ARG A 104 5.64 4.51 -12.92
C ARG A 104 5.33 3.11 -12.39
N TYR A 105 4.49 3.00 -11.35
CA TYR A 105 4.28 1.75 -10.64
C TYR A 105 2.81 1.28 -10.59
N GLY A 106 1.85 2.15 -10.91
CA GLY A 106 0.44 1.86 -10.65
C GLY A 106 0.09 1.86 -9.17
N CYS A 107 0.92 2.48 -8.33
CA CYS A 107 0.79 2.49 -6.88
C CYS A 107 0.81 3.90 -6.34
N GLU A 108 0.24 4.08 -5.15
CA GLU A 108 0.39 5.27 -4.34
C GLU A 108 1.10 4.89 -3.04
N PHE A 109 2.15 5.64 -2.68
CA PHE A 109 2.91 5.42 -1.45
C PHE A 109 2.87 6.67 -0.57
N HIS A 110 2.51 6.45 0.69
CA HIS A 110 2.53 7.47 1.74
C HIS A 110 3.28 6.94 2.96
N PHE A 111 3.60 7.84 3.89
CA PHE A 111 4.21 7.42 5.16
C PHE A 111 3.15 6.92 6.12
N ALA A 112 3.26 5.65 6.54
CA ALA A 112 2.26 4.98 7.35
C ALA A 112 2.08 5.65 8.73
N ASN A 113 3.17 6.11 9.32
CA ASN A 113 3.22 6.70 10.65
C ASN A 113 3.12 8.24 10.67
N MET A 114 2.78 8.85 9.53
CA MET A 114 2.55 10.30 9.46
C MET A 114 1.06 10.58 9.31
N ALA A 115 0.63 11.70 9.90
CA ALA A 115 -0.75 12.13 9.84
C ALA A 115 -1.15 12.52 8.41
N ILE A 116 -2.36 12.16 8.02
CA ILE A 116 -2.96 12.70 6.80
C ILE A 116 -3.55 14.08 7.12
N ASP A 117 -3.45 14.99 6.15
CA ASP A 117 -4.13 16.27 6.27
C ASP A 117 -5.62 16.05 5.98
N GLN A 118 -6.45 16.32 6.98
CA GLN A 118 -7.89 16.28 6.83
C GLN A 118 -8.37 17.58 6.17
N PHE A 119 -9.08 17.45 5.06
CA PHE A 119 -9.71 18.60 4.43
C PHE A 119 -10.99 18.94 5.20
N GLY A 120 -11.00 20.12 5.82
CA GLY A 120 -12.17 20.63 6.54
C GLY A 120 -11.95 20.83 8.04
N PRO A 121 -13.00 21.17 8.78
CA PRO A 121 -12.89 21.55 10.20
C PRO A 121 -12.75 20.36 11.16
N ILE A 122 -12.71 19.14 10.67
CA ILE A 122 -12.58 17.95 11.51
C ILE A 122 -11.15 17.88 12.05
N GLN A 123 -11.04 17.76 13.35
CA GLN A 123 -9.78 17.89 14.08
C GLN A 123 -9.08 16.57 14.38
N ALA A 124 -9.71 15.44 14.01
CA ALA A 124 -9.10 14.14 14.28
C ALA A 124 -7.92 13.91 13.34
N THR A 125 -6.71 13.90 13.91
CA THR A 125 -5.50 13.57 13.19
C THR A 125 -5.32 12.06 13.22
N ILE A 126 -5.36 11.41 12.06
CA ILE A 126 -5.09 9.98 11.92
C ILE A 126 -3.89 9.79 11.01
N THR A 127 -3.20 8.67 11.15
CA THR A 127 -2.10 8.29 10.27
C THR A 127 -2.63 7.70 8.97
N PHE A 128 -1.78 7.62 7.94
CA PHE A 128 -2.15 6.94 6.69
C PHE A 128 -2.48 5.46 6.95
N LEU A 129 -1.76 4.78 7.83
CA LEU A 129 -2.09 3.40 8.17
C LEU A 129 -3.49 3.30 8.78
N GLU A 130 -3.83 4.16 9.71
CA GLU A 130 -5.17 4.18 10.31
C GLU A 130 -6.26 4.50 9.27
N PHE A 131 -5.96 5.37 8.33
CA PHE A 131 -6.87 5.69 7.22
C PHE A 131 -7.16 4.45 6.37
N TYR A 132 -6.13 3.67 6.02
CA TYR A 132 -6.32 2.45 5.24
C TYR A 132 -7.01 1.32 6.02
N GLN A 133 -7.03 1.40 7.33
CA GLN A 133 -7.72 0.43 8.20
C GLN A 133 -9.24 0.71 8.32
N ARG A 134 -9.75 1.63 7.51
CA ARG A 134 -11.19 1.96 7.43
C ARG A 134 -11.63 2.03 5.98
N ASN A 135 -12.88 1.60 5.72
CA ASN A 135 -13.48 1.79 4.41
C ASN A 135 -14.14 3.17 4.29
N ALA A 136 -14.76 3.46 3.13
CA ALA A 136 -15.42 4.74 2.88
C ALA A 136 -16.54 5.06 3.88
N ASP A 137 -17.16 4.04 4.48
CA ASP A 137 -18.22 4.20 5.48
C ASP A 137 -17.67 4.34 6.91
N GLY A 138 -16.34 4.35 7.06
CA GLY A 138 -15.68 4.43 8.36
C GLY A 138 -15.63 3.12 9.14
N GLU A 139 -16.03 2.01 8.52
CA GLU A 139 -15.98 0.70 9.16
C GLU A 139 -14.55 0.15 9.19
N PRO A 140 -14.14 -0.54 10.28
CA PRO A 140 -12.82 -1.16 10.34
C PRO A 140 -12.66 -2.22 9.27
N VAL A 141 -11.52 -2.18 8.55
CA VAL A 141 -11.14 -3.18 7.54
C VAL A 141 -9.68 -3.57 7.73
N GLY A 142 -9.31 -4.74 7.21
CA GLY A 142 -7.95 -5.24 7.31
C GLY A 142 -7.02 -4.65 6.26
N VAL A 143 -5.75 -4.63 6.59
CA VAL A 143 -4.64 -4.33 5.68
C VAL A 143 -3.67 -5.51 5.67
N VAL A 144 -2.84 -5.59 4.64
CA VAL A 144 -1.77 -6.60 4.56
C VAL A 144 -0.43 -5.92 4.81
N VAL A 145 0.41 -6.54 5.62
CA VAL A 145 1.81 -6.12 5.79
C VAL A 145 2.71 -7.11 5.06
N LEU A 146 3.60 -6.57 4.22
CA LEU A 146 4.58 -7.35 3.46
C LEU A 146 5.97 -7.06 3.99
N ALA A 147 6.68 -8.10 4.42
CA ALA A 147 8.08 -7.99 4.80
C ALA A 147 8.94 -7.96 3.54
N LEU A 148 9.73 -6.91 3.34
CA LEU A 148 10.53 -6.74 2.12
C LEU A 148 11.73 -7.69 2.08
N GLY A 149 12.14 -8.23 3.22
CA GLY A 149 13.14 -9.29 3.27
C GLY A 149 12.69 -10.60 2.59
N SER A 150 11.40 -10.78 2.37
CA SER A 150 10.85 -11.96 1.68
C SER A 150 10.88 -11.85 0.14
N LEU A 151 11.27 -10.72 -0.40
CA LEU A 151 11.44 -10.56 -1.84
C LEU A 151 12.61 -11.40 -2.32
N SER A 152 12.39 -12.18 -3.34
CA SER A 152 13.42 -12.99 -3.97
C SER A 152 14.16 -12.24 -5.06
#